data_89f43ae3a0c09667933a68458050005d
#
_entry.id   89f43ae3a0c09667933a68458050005d
#
_cell.length_a   1.000
_cell.length_b   1.000
_cell.length_c   1.000
_cell.angle_alpha   90.00
_cell.angle_beta   90.00
_cell.angle_gamma   90.00
#
_symmetry.space_group_name_H-M   'P 1'
#
loop_
_entity.id
_entity.type
_entity.pdbx_description
1 polymer ?
#
loop_
_entity_poly.entity_id
_entity_poly.type
_entity_poly.pdbx_seq_one_letter_code
_entity_poly.pdbx_strand_id
1 'polypeptide(L)' 'MATFVKCTEGRNATYINLDLVTQMHRINIDTETKITFANGGAVTVREKPEDLIRP' A
#
# COMPACT_ATOMS: atom_id res chain seq x y z
N MET A 1 -14.78 3.83 10.41
CA MET A 1 -15.10 3.28 9.07
C MET A 1 -13.81 2.94 8.35
N ALA A 2 -13.74 1.76 7.74
CA ALA A 2 -12.54 1.34 7.05
C ALA A 2 -12.50 1.94 5.63
N THR A 3 -11.31 2.32 5.20
CA THR A 3 -11.09 2.84 3.85
C THR A 3 -10.20 1.85 3.10
N PHE A 4 -10.80 1.08 2.21
CA PHE A 4 -10.07 0.11 1.42
C PHE A 4 -9.69 0.67 0.06
N VAL A 5 -8.46 0.40 -0.37
CA VAL A 5 -8.00 0.77 -1.70
C VAL A 5 -7.49 -0.48 -2.41
N LYS A 6 -7.73 -0.54 -3.71
CA LYS A 6 -7.27 -1.66 -4.53
C LYS A 6 -5.83 -1.42 -4.94
N CYS A 7 -4.99 -2.44 -4.74
CA CYS A 7 -3.59 -2.41 -5.09
C CYS A 7 -3.21 -3.66 -5.86
N THR A 8 -2.04 -3.63 -6.49
CA THR A 8 -1.52 -4.77 -7.21
C THR A 8 -0.30 -5.31 -6.47
N GLU A 9 -0.41 -6.52 -5.95
CA GLU A 9 0.69 -7.21 -5.29
C GLU A 9 1.16 -8.33 -6.20
N GLY A 10 2.32 -8.11 -6.86
CA GLY A 10 2.78 -9.06 -7.85
C GLY A 10 1.79 -9.16 -9.00
N ARG A 11 1.12 -10.29 -9.12
CA ARG A 11 0.10 -10.51 -10.16
C ARG A 11 -1.32 -10.49 -9.61
N ASN A 12 -1.46 -10.21 -8.33
CA ASN A 12 -2.76 -10.32 -7.66
C ASN A 12 -3.29 -8.95 -7.28
N ALA A 13 -4.59 -8.77 -7.42
CA ALA A 13 -5.25 -7.60 -6.87
C ALA A 13 -5.43 -7.83 -5.38
N THR A 14 -5.15 -6.79 -4.58
CA THR A 14 -5.33 -6.86 -3.15
C THR A 14 -5.99 -5.58 -2.68
N TYR A 15 -6.71 -5.65 -1.57
CA TYR A 15 -7.38 -4.49 -0.99
C TYR A 15 -6.76 -4.21 0.37
N ILE A 16 -6.37 -2.96 0.58
CA ILE A 16 -5.64 -2.56 1.78
C ILE A 16 -6.47 -1.57 2.56
N ASN A 17 -6.58 -1.80 3.86
CA ASN A 17 -7.28 -0.88 4.76
C ASN A 17 -6.31 0.23 5.17
N LEU A 18 -6.51 1.44 4.63
CA LEU A 18 -5.64 2.56 4.89
C LEU A 18 -5.66 2.99 6.35
N ASP A 19 -6.73 2.67 7.08
CA ASP A 19 -6.82 3.03 8.49
C ASP A 19 -5.79 2.30 9.34
N LEU A 20 -5.24 1.19 8.83
CA LEU A 20 -4.25 0.39 9.54
C LEU A 20 -2.84 0.62 9.04
N VAL A 21 -2.65 1.49 8.08
CA VAL A 21 -1.33 1.77 7.50
C VAL A 21 -0.64 2.84 8.32
N THR A 22 0.62 2.59 8.69
CA THR A 22 1.42 3.57 9.42
C THR A 22 2.46 4.23 8.55
N GLN A 23 2.86 3.58 7.45
CA GLN A 23 3.94 4.10 6.63
C GLN A 23 3.87 3.52 5.22
N MET A 24 4.21 4.33 4.23
CA MET A 24 4.40 3.88 2.85
C MET A 24 5.68 4.52 2.34
N HIS A 25 6.52 3.75 1.62
CA HIS A 25 7.67 4.35 0.97
C HIS A 25 7.99 3.60 -0.31
N ARG A 26 8.63 4.30 -1.22
CA ARG A 26 9.02 3.74 -2.52
C ARG A 26 10.28 2.92 -2.38
N ILE A 27 10.33 1.81 -3.12
CA ILE A 27 11.51 0.95 -3.18
C ILE A 27 11.76 0.60 -4.64
N ASN A 28 12.89 -0.05 -4.92
CA ASN A 28 13.25 -0.53 -6.27
C ASN A 28 13.15 0.56 -7.32
N ILE A 29 13.81 1.69 -7.08
CA ILE A 29 13.89 2.81 -8.04
C ILE A 29 12.47 3.24 -8.46
N ASP A 30 11.61 3.42 -7.46
CA ASP A 30 10.26 3.94 -7.66
C ASP A 30 9.33 3.01 -8.46
N THR A 31 9.60 1.71 -8.47
CA THR A 31 8.72 0.77 -9.16
C THR A 31 7.75 0.08 -8.20
N GLU A 32 8.02 0.15 -6.90
CA GLU A 32 7.19 -0.51 -5.90
C GLU A 32 7.04 0.34 -4.66
N THR A 33 5.98 0.09 -3.91
CA THR A 33 5.71 0.79 -2.65
C THR A 33 5.59 -0.25 -1.54
N LYS A 34 6.36 -0.08 -0.49
CA LYS A 34 6.24 -0.90 0.70
C LYS A 34 5.28 -0.24 1.67
N ILE A 35 4.25 -0.97 2.05
CA ILE A 35 3.21 -0.48 2.96
C ILE A 35 3.35 -1.22 4.27
N THR A 36 3.53 -0.47 5.36
CA THR A 36 3.69 -1.02 6.70
C THR A 36 2.42 -0.78 7.50
N PHE A 37 1.96 -1.82 8.18
CA PHE A 37 0.73 -1.77 8.97
C PHE A 37 1.03 -1.62 10.46
N ALA A 38 0.03 -1.18 11.20
CA ALA A 38 0.16 -0.95 12.64
C ALA A 38 0.54 -2.21 13.41
N ASN A 39 0.17 -3.39 12.91
CA ASN A 39 0.49 -4.65 13.59
C ASN A 39 1.90 -5.16 13.29
N GLY A 40 2.67 -4.41 12.52
CA GLY A 40 4.03 -4.80 12.16
C GLY A 40 4.14 -5.53 10.84
N GLY A 41 3.04 -5.89 10.21
CA GLY A 41 3.06 -6.53 8.91
C GLY A 41 3.34 -5.53 7.80
N ALA A 42 3.74 -6.05 6.63
CA ALA A 42 4.03 -5.21 5.49
C ALA A 42 3.67 -5.93 4.19
N VAL A 43 3.39 -5.14 3.17
CA VAL A 43 3.10 -5.66 1.84
C VAL A 43 3.72 -4.73 0.81
N THR A 44 4.13 -5.30 -0.33
CA THR A 44 4.72 -4.52 -1.41
C THR A 44 3.76 -4.50 -2.60
N VAL A 45 3.41 -3.30 -3.06
CA VAL A 45 2.48 -3.12 -4.18
C VAL A 45 3.14 -2.24 -5.24
N ARG A 46 2.52 -2.20 -6.43
CA ARG A 46 3.10 -1.45 -7.55
C ARG A 46 2.63 0.00 -7.60
N GLU A 47 1.50 0.30 -7.01
CA GLU A 47 0.92 1.63 -7.05
C GLU A 47 1.79 2.62 -6.27
N LYS A 48 1.77 3.89 -6.68
CA LYS A 48 2.48 4.93 -5.96
C LYS A 48 1.71 5.33 -4.71
N PRO A 49 2.41 5.75 -3.64
CA PRO A 49 1.71 6.21 -2.45
C PRO A 49 0.69 7.31 -2.75
N GLU A 50 1.02 8.22 -3.66
CA GLU A 50 0.14 9.31 -4.01
C GLU A 50 -1.16 8.80 -4.62
N ASP A 51 -1.11 7.67 -5.34
CA ASP A 51 -2.30 7.09 -5.95
C ASP A 51 -3.20 6.42 -4.92
N LEU A 52 -2.63 6.02 -3.78
CA LEU A 52 -3.37 5.31 -2.76
C LEU A 52 -4.03 6.24 -1.74
N ILE A 53 -3.39 7.37 -1.46
CA ILE A 53 -3.88 8.27 -0.41
C ILE A 53 -4.60 9.50 -0.94
N ARG A 54 -4.79 9.61 -2.24
CA ARG A 54 -5.48 10.75 -2.80
C ARG A 54 -6.96 10.70 -2.43
N PRO A 55 -7.56 11.87 -2.17
CA PRO A 55 -8.95 11.96 -1.77
C PRO A 55 -9.93 11.51 -2.84
#